data_d9f986c0fd0ed337d4632bacb7ee9924
#
_entry.id   d9f986c0fd0ed337d4632bacb7ee9924
#
_cell.length_a   1.000
_cell.length_b   1.000
_cell.length_c   1.000
_cell.angle_alpha   90.00
_cell.angle_beta   90.00
_cell.angle_gamma   90.00
#
_symmetry.space_group_name_H-M   'P 1'
#
loop_
_entity.id
_entity.type
_entity.pdbx_description
1 polymer ?
#
loop_
_entity_poly.entity_id
_entity_poly.type
_entity_poly.pdbx_seq_one_letter_code
_entity_poly.pdbx_strand_id
1 'polypeptide(L)'
;MKKTILFLQAAVVGLLAACNQPSDEEQLRDEIQYVNPFIGTGFHGHTFPGATRPFALVQVSPDTHIMGWDASSGYHYDDNQIYAFSHTHLSGTGIGDLGDVAIL
;
A
#
# COMPACT_ATOMS: atom_id res chain seq x y z
N MET A 1 -17.92 27.15 48.35
CA MET A 1 -16.53 27.25 47.87
C MET A 1 -15.91 25.89 47.55
N LYS A 2 -15.93 24.88 48.44
CA LYS A 2 -15.32 23.54 48.16
C LYS A 2 -15.92 22.82 46.93
N LYS A 3 -17.22 22.89 46.72
CA LYS A 3 -17.90 22.23 45.57
C LYS A 3 -17.57 22.88 44.22
N THR A 4 -17.40 24.19 44.17
CA THR A 4 -17.01 24.92 42.96
C THR A 4 -15.56 24.62 42.52
N ILE A 5 -14.66 24.42 43.47
CA ILE A 5 -13.28 24.06 43.21
C ILE A 5 -13.20 22.63 42.65
N LEU A 6 -14.02 21.72 43.17
CA LEU A 6 -14.07 20.33 42.69
C LEU A 6 -14.56 20.21 41.23
N PHE A 7 -15.57 21.02 40.86
CA PHE A 7 -16.05 21.08 39.48
C PHE A 7 -15.03 21.68 38.52
N LEU A 8 -14.28 22.68 38.99
CA LEU A 8 -13.21 23.29 38.18
C LEU A 8 -12.06 22.34 37.94
N GLN A 9 -11.67 21.55 38.94
CA GLN A 9 -10.63 20.52 38.80
C GLN A 9 -11.06 19.38 37.90
N ALA A 10 -12.32 18.93 37.96
CA ALA A 10 -12.84 17.90 37.07
C ALA A 10 -12.88 18.38 35.58
N ALA A 11 -13.21 19.65 35.35
CA ALA A 11 -13.21 20.24 34.00
C ALA A 11 -11.80 20.36 33.40
N VAL A 12 -10.80 20.70 34.22
CA VAL A 12 -9.40 20.80 33.76
C VAL A 12 -8.82 19.42 33.45
N VAL A 13 -9.12 18.39 34.22
CA VAL A 13 -8.68 17.01 33.97
C VAL A 13 -9.34 16.45 32.68
N GLY A 14 -10.62 16.78 32.46
CA GLY A 14 -11.31 16.39 31.22
C GLY A 14 -10.73 17.04 29.95
N LEU A 15 -10.32 18.30 30.04
CA LEU A 15 -9.66 19.02 28.93
C LEU A 15 -8.27 18.46 28.60
N LEU A 16 -7.52 18.02 29.61
CA LEU A 16 -6.20 17.42 29.41
C LEU A 16 -6.27 16.01 28.79
N ALA A 17 -7.33 15.27 29.05
CA ALA A 17 -7.54 13.94 28.48
C ALA A 17 -7.92 14.01 26.98
N ALA A 18 -8.56 15.09 26.55
CA ALA A 18 -8.93 15.28 25.14
C ALA A 18 -7.74 15.56 24.19
N CYS A 19 -6.59 15.95 24.75
CA CYS A 19 -5.38 16.25 23.97
C CYS A 19 -4.51 15.02 23.63
N ASN A 20 -4.87 13.83 24.12
CA ASN A 20 -4.08 12.60 23.91
C ASN A 20 -4.67 11.65 22.86
N GLN A 21 -5.52 12.13 21.98
CA GLN A 21 -5.89 11.30 20.82
C GLN A 21 -4.75 11.32 19.81
N PRO A 22 -4.32 10.15 19.31
CA PRO A 22 -3.32 10.10 18.24
C PRO A 22 -3.86 10.90 17.05
N SER A 23 -2.96 11.63 16.38
CA SER A 23 -3.32 12.33 15.15
C SER A 23 -3.68 11.32 14.07
N ASP A 24 -4.54 11.72 13.13
CA ASP A 24 -4.91 10.87 11.99
C ASP A 24 -3.68 10.38 11.21
N GLU A 25 -2.60 11.16 11.16
CA GLU A 25 -1.33 10.77 10.56
C GLU A 25 -0.59 9.69 11.36
N GLU A 26 -0.63 9.73 12.68
CA GLU A 26 0.01 8.74 13.53
C GLU A 26 -0.74 7.41 13.48
N GLN A 27 -2.07 7.45 13.48
CA GLN A 27 -2.90 6.27 13.31
C GLN A 27 -2.71 5.65 11.91
N LEU A 28 -2.64 6.46 10.86
CA LEU A 28 -2.40 5.99 9.50
C LEU A 28 -1.01 5.33 9.36
N ARG A 29 0.02 5.84 10.02
CA ARG A 29 1.35 5.23 10.04
C ARG A 29 1.37 3.87 10.72
N ASP A 30 0.59 3.69 11.75
CA ASP A 30 0.48 2.41 12.45
C ASP A 30 -0.23 1.37 11.58
N GLU A 31 -1.21 1.76 10.80
CA GLU A 31 -1.92 0.89 9.85
C GLU A 31 -1.05 0.46 8.66
N ILE A 32 -0.15 1.33 8.17
CA ILE A 32 0.74 1.05 7.04
C ILE A 32 1.65 -0.16 7.28
N GLN A 33 2.04 -0.42 8.53
CA GLN A 33 2.86 -1.59 8.87
C GLN A 33 2.22 -2.93 8.49
N TYR A 34 0.90 -2.98 8.34
CA TYR A 34 0.17 -4.19 7.95
C TYR A 34 0.02 -4.33 6.43
N VAL A 35 0.41 -3.33 5.66
CA VAL A 35 0.34 -3.36 4.20
C VAL A 35 1.51 -4.16 3.65
N ASN A 36 1.23 -5.28 3.01
CA ASN A 36 2.23 -6.05 2.29
C ASN A 36 1.94 -6.00 0.78
N PRO A 37 2.70 -5.23 -0.01
CA PRO A 37 2.48 -5.12 -1.45
C PRO A 37 2.81 -6.40 -2.22
N PHE A 38 3.47 -7.37 -1.61
CA PHE A 38 3.86 -8.61 -2.26
C PHE A 38 2.84 -9.75 -2.13
N ILE A 39 1.68 -9.49 -1.51
CA ILE A 39 0.61 -10.50 -1.44
C ILE A 39 0.15 -10.86 -2.86
N GLY A 40 0.20 -12.17 -3.18
CA GLY A 40 -0.21 -12.69 -4.49
C GLY A 40 0.82 -12.51 -5.61
N THR A 41 2.03 -12.03 -5.33
CA THR A 41 3.07 -11.84 -6.35
C THR A 41 3.93 -13.07 -6.61
N GLY A 42 3.82 -14.11 -5.80
CA GLY A 42 4.53 -15.39 -5.99
C GLY A 42 3.63 -16.52 -6.46
N PHE A 43 4.22 -17.63 -6.84
CA PHE A 43 3.54 -18.81 -7.35
C PHE A 43 2.63 -18.43 -8.55
N HIS A 44 1.37 -18.77 -8.54
CA HIS A 44 0.39 -18.43 -9.58
C HIS A 44 -0.57 -17.30 -9.14
N GLY A 45 -0.09 -16.38 -8.32
CA GLY A 45 -0.92 -15.30 -7.79
C GLY A 45 -1.26 -14.19 -8.78
N HIS A 46 -0.37 -13.92 -9.72
CA HIS A 46 -0.56 -12.97 -10.83
C HIS A 46 -0.96 -11.57 -10.38
N THR A 47 -0.23 -11.04 -9.40
CA THR A 47 -0.35 -9.67 -8.98
C THR A 47 1.00 -8.97 -9.04
N PHE A 48 1.00 -7.65 -9.13
CA PHE A 48 2.21 -6.83 -9.12
C PHE A 48 2.25 -5.93 -7.87
N PRO A 49 3.42 -5.56 -7.36
CA PRO A 49 3.55 -4.79 -6.13
C PRO A 49 3.33 -3.28 -6.30
N GLY A 50 3.03 -2.82 -7.49
CA GLY A 50 2.87 -1.40 -7.82
C GLY A 50 1.63 -0.77 -7.19
N ALA A 51 1.72 0.51 -6.85
CA ALA A 51 0.59 1.27 -6.34
C ALA A 51 -0.41 1.59 -7.45
N THR A 52 -1.68 1.33 -7.19
CA THR A 52 -2.79 1.61 -8.11
C THR A 52 -3.79 2.54 -7.45
N ARG A 53 -3.74 3.85 -7.75
CA ARG A 53 -4.63 4.81 -7.11
C ARG A 53 -4.76 6.12 -7.87
N PRO A 54 -5.91 6.81 -7.80
CA PRO A 54 -7.26 6.27 -7.89
C PRO A 54 -7.52 5.91 -9.34
N PHE A 55 -8.36 5.07 -9.77
CA PHE A 55 -8.65 4.67 -11.16
C PHE A 55 -7.49 4.04 -11.95
N ALA A 56 -6.32 3.85 -11.36
CA ALA A 56 -5.22 3.05 -11.88
C ALA A 56 -4.86 3.28 -13.38
N LEU A 57 -4.80 4.53 -13.81
CA LEU A 57 -4.37 4.87 -15.18
C LEU A 57 -2.89 4.56 -15.41
N VAL A 58 -2.10 4.62 -14.37
CA VAL A 58 -0.67 4.26 -14.38
C VAL A 58 -0.39 3.35 -13.20
N GLN A 59 0.22 2.21 -13.47
CA GLN A 59 0.52 1.16 -12.49
C GLN A 59 2.01 0.84 -12.57
N VAL A 60 2.84 1.78 -12.15
CA VAL A 60 4.30 1.60 -12.22
C VAL A 60 4.74 0.47 -11.31
N SER A 61 5.42 -0.51 -11.89
CA SER A 61 5.96 -1.66 -11.18
C SER A 61 7.21 -2.19 -11.88
N PRO A 62 8.11 -2.90 -11.19
CA PRO A 62 9.18 -3.63 -11.84
C PRO A 62 8.63 -4.79 -12.67
N ASP A 63 9.26 -5.03 -13.81
CA ASP A 63 9.07 -6.17 -14.68
C ASP A 63 10.17 -7.18 -14.45
N THR A 64 9.82 -8.34 -13.91
CA THR A 64 10.76 -9.42 -13.61
C THR A 64 10.47 -10.67 -14.43
N HIS A 65 9.23 -10.85 -14.89
CA HIS A 65 8.77 -12.02 -15.62
C HIS A 65 8.07 -11.60 -16.90
N ILE A 66 8.68 -11.90 -18.05
CA ILE A 66 8.24 -11.38 -19.35
C ILE A 66 7.72 -12.44 -20.31
N MET A 67 7.73 -13.72 -19.91
CA MET A 67 7.29 -14.83 -20.77
C MET A 67 6.52 -15.88 -20.01
N GLY A 68 5.51 -16.45 -20.68
CA GLY A 68 4.68 -17.52 -20.13
C GLY A 68 3.47 -17.02 -19.36
N TRP A 69 2.70 -17.95 -18.86
CA TRP A 69 1.45 -17.66 -18.17
C TRP A 69 1.65 -16.91 -16.85
N ASP A 70 2.69 -17.23 -16.11
CA ASP A 70 3.00 -16.56 -14.83
C ASP A 70 3.50 -15.12 -15.02
N ALA A 71 3.86 -14.73 -16.27
CA ALA A 71 4.25 -13.37 -16.60
C ALA A 71 3.07 -12.39 -16.77
N SER A 72 1.83 -12.82 -16.60
CA SER A 72 0.67 -11.99 -16.88
C SER A 72 0.60 -10.69 -16.07
N SER A 73 1.21 -10.64 -14.91
CA SER A 73 1.32 -9.41 -14.10
C SER A 73 2.66 -8.64 -14.28
N GLY A 74 3.60 -9.19 -15.04
CA GLY A 74 4.93 -8.62 -15.24
C GLY A 74 5.91 -8.80 -14.10
N TYR A 75 5.45 -9.16 -12.92
CA TYR A 75 6.28 -9.34 -11.73
C TYR A 75 6.08 -10.73 -11.12
N HIS A 76 7.17 -11.34 -10.68
CA HIS A 76 7.12 -12.55 -9.88
C HIS A 76 8.11 -12.48 -8.71
N TYR A 77 7.64 -12.81 -7.51
CA TYR A 77 8.39 -12.63 -6.26
C TYR A 77 9.71 -13.41 -6.20
N ASP A 78 9.76 -14.60 -6.81
CA ASP A 78 10.95 -15.48 -6.77
C ASP A 78 11.99 -15.13 -7.85
N ASP A 79 11.70 -14.17 -8.73
CA ASP A 79 12.66 -13.70 -9.71
C ASP A 79 13.76 -12.86 -9.07
N ASN A 80 14.95 -12.97 -9.58
CA ASN A 80 16.14 -12.30 -9.04
C ASN A 80 16.69 -11.18 -9.94
N GLN A 81 15.99 -10.86 -11.02
CA GLN A 81 16.38 -9.83 -11.98
C GLN A 81 15.19 -8.96 -12.32
N ILE A 82 15.43 -7.67 -12.42
CA ILE A 82 14.49 -6.69 -12.96
C ILE A 82 14.94 -6.36 -14.37
N TYR A 83 14.05 -6.50 -15.33
CA TYR A 83 14.32 -6.18 -16.72
C TYR A 83 14.02 -4.72 -17.03
N ALA A 84 12.94 -4.18 -16.46
CA ALA A 84 12.51 -2.81 -16.67
C ALA A 84 11.53 -2.37 -15.58
N PHE A 85 11.11 -1.12 -15.67
CA PHE A 85 9.93 -0.59 -14.98
C PHE A 85 8.95 -0.14 -16.06
N SER A 86 7.78 -0.73 -16.09
CA SER A 86 6.72 -0.31 -17.00
C SER A 86 5.53 0.31 -16.27
N HIS A 87 4.65 0.93 -17.00
CA HIS A 87 3.57 1.74 -16.42
C HIS A 87 2.19 1.07 -16.50
N THR A 88 2.09 -0.08 -17.14
CA THR A 88 0.84 -0.82 -17.26
C THR A 88 1.02 -2.25 -16.77
N HIS A 89 0.27 -2.62 -15.75
CA HIS A 89 0.25 -3.96 -15.20
C HIS A 89 -1.18 -4.40 -14.95
N LEU A 90 -1.49 -5.64 -15.27
CA LEU A 90 -2.78 -6.26 -15.01
C LEU A 90 -2.66 -7.26 -13.86
N SER A 91 -3.69 -7.40 -13.07
CA SER A 91 -3.80 -8.42 -12.02
C SER A 91 -4.73 -9.54 -12.48
N GLY A 92 -4.39 -10.76 -12.09
CA GLY A 92 -5.16 -11.95 -12.42
C GLY A 92 -4.61 -12.73 -13.62
N THR A 93 -5.27 -13.82 -13.97
CA THR A 93 -4.88 -14.68 -15.07
C THR A 93 -5.25 -14.03 -16.41
N GLY A 94 -4.30 -13.96 -17.30
CA GLY A 94 -4.52 -13.34 -18.60
C GLY A 94 -3.34 -13.53 -19.55
N ILE A 95 -3.30 -12.73 -20.56
CA ILE A 95 -2.16 -12.60 -21.45
C ILE A 95 -1.22 -11.57 -20.86
N GLY A 96 0.08 -11.80 -20.91
CA GLY A 96 1.08 -10.79 -20.56
C GLY A 96 0.93 -9.60 -21.50
N ASP A 97 0.25 -8.57 -21.03
CA ASP A 97 0.06 -7.30 -21.75
C ASP A 97 0.83 -6.23 -20.99
N LEU A 98 2.13 -6.27 -21.18
CA LEU A 98 3.07 -5.44 -20.46
C LEU A 98 3.33 -4.15 -21.20
N GLY A 99 3.30 -3.11 -20.45
CA GLY A 99 3.50 -1.70 -20.70
C GLY A 99 4.02 -1.24 -22.05
N ASP A 100 3.30 -0.33 -22.67
CA ASP A 100 3.70 0.31 -23.92
C ASP A 100 5.01 1.09 -23.79
N VAL A 101 5.40 1.46 -22.56
CA VAL A 101 6.64 2.17 -22.24
C VAL A 101 7.33 1.52 -21.06
N ALA A 102 8.52 1.01 -21.29
CA ALA A 102 9.40 0.46 -20.27
C ALA A 102 10.65 1.35 -20.13
N ILE A 103 11.08 1.56 -18.90
CA ILE A 103 12.28 2.35 -18.55
C ILE A 103 13.26 1.44 -17.83
N LEU A 104 14.52 1.48 -18.25
CA LEU A 104 15.65 0.79 -17.60
C LEU A 104 16.37 1.74 -16.65
#